data_1526d9b3758f543cd8845feeea71552b
#
_entry.id   1526d9b3758f543cd8845feeea71552b
#
_cell.length_a   1.000
_cell.length_b   1.000
_cell.length_c   1.000
_cell.angle_alpha   90.00
_cell.angle_beta   90.00
_cell.angle_gamma   90.00
#
_symmetry.space_group_name_H-M   'P 1'
#
loop_
_entity.id
_entity.type
_entity.pdbx_description
1 polymer ?
#
loop_
_entity_poly.entity_id
_entity_poly.type
_entity_poly.pdbx_seq_one_letter_code
_entity_poly.pdbx_strand_id
1 'polypeptide(L)'
;TVTSTGETDHYRWRPAPQKATRGSRLAYGLLSVLAIVALSAQGAYFFRDELASRVPAFAPTLAVACEHIGCRLEPPRRTDALGFVGADLAADPAHKGLLVFTATLRNSGQQAVAFPHLILTLDGLSGEMVARKVFTPAEFAPATANLGRGLDGGAEIEVKLYLDASQSNVVGFKIDHAYL
;
A
#
# COMPACT_ATOMS: atom_id res chain seq x y z
N THR A 1 -88.55 -1.09 -13.22
CA THR A 1 -87.29 -1.68 -12.83
C THR A 1 -86.17 -0.91 -13.52
N VAL A 2 -85.58 0.04 -12.80
CA VAL A 2 -84.49 0.86 -13.30
C VAL A 2 -83.21 0.24 -12.75
N THR A 3 -82.38 -0.34 -13.64
CA THR A 3 -81.10 -0.88 -13.31
C THR A 3 -80.10 0.24 -13.50
N SER A 4 -79.67 0.83 -12.40
CA SER A 4 -78.57 1.80 -12.36
C SER A 4 -77.22 1.03 -12.35
N THR A 5 -76.61 1.01 -13.53
CA THR A 5 -75.19 0.52 -13.61
C THR A 5 -74.27 1.67 -13.20
N GLY A 6 -73.82 1.64 -11.97
CA GLY A 6 -72.85 2.59 -11.48
C GLY A 6 -71.49 2.34 -12.14
N GLU A 7 -71.17 3.12 -13.14
CA GLU A 7 -69.83 3.21 -13.74
C GLU A 7 -68.95 4.02 -12.79
N THR A 8 -68.16 3.32 -12.02
CA THR A 8 -67.10 3.94 -11.23
C THR A 8 -65.97 4.37 -12.16
N ASP A 9 -66.05 5.61 -12.56
CA ASP A 9 -65.03 6.29 -13.33
C ASP A 9 -63.78 6.37 -12.44
N HIS A 10 -62.87 5.41 -12.61
CA HIS A 10 -61.57 5.44 -11.98
C HIS A 10 -60.79 6.60 -12.55
N TYR A 11 -60.92 7.76 -11.91
CA TYR A 11 -60.12 8.95 -12.18
C TYR A 11 -58.63 8.62 -12.06
N ARG A 12 -58.06 8.14 -13.18
CA ARG A 12 -56.64 7.86 -13.29
C ARG A 12 -55.92 9.18 -13.42
N TRP A 13 -55.46 9.71 -12.27
CA TRP A 13 -54.63 10.89 -12.24
C TRP A 13 -53.38 10.66 -13.13
N ARG A 14 -53.35 11.29 -14.30
CA ARG A 14 -52.20 11.36 -15.17
C ARG A 14 -51.51 12.68 -14.90
N PRO A 15 -50.25 12.67 -14.31
CA PRO A 15 -49.53 13.91 -14.19
C PRO A 15 -49.32 14.50 -15.60
N ALA A 16 -49.61 15.78 -15.74
CA ALA A 16 -49.43 16.48 -17.00
C ALA A 16 -47.94 16.35 -17.43
N PRO A 17 -47.66 16.08 -18.72
CA PRO A 17 -46.32 16.00 -19.21
C PRO A 17 -45.63 17.36 -19.02
N GLN A 18 -44.74 17.44 -18.06
CA GLN A 18 -43.92 18.61 -17.85
C GLN A 18 -42.99 18.76 -19.06
N LYS A 19 -43.23 19.73 -19.90
CA LYS A 19 -42.35 20.10 -21.01
C LYS A 19 -41.05 20.63 -20.40
N ALA A 20 -40.05 19.77 -20.33
CA ALA A 20 -38.70 20.19 -19.92
C ALA A 20 -38.24 21.30 -20.86
N THR A 21 -38.07 22.50 -20.32
CA THR A 21 -37.61 23.67 -21.07
C THR A 21 -36.16 23.40 -21.53
N ARG A 22 -35.76 23.95 -22.68
CA ARG A 22 -34.37 23.78 -23.21
C ARG A 22 -33.32 24.15 -22.16
N GLY A 23 -33.60 25.14 -21.32
CA GLY A 23 -32.72 25.56 -20.21
C GLY A 23 -32.52 24.48 -19.13
N SER A 24 -33.60 23.73 -18.77
CA SER A 24 -33.47 22.66 -17.78
C SER A 24 -32.65 21.48 -18.31
N ARG A 25 -32.75 21.13 -19.57
CA ARG A 25 -31.90 20.06 -20.18
C ARG A 25 -30.44 20.42 -20.20
N LEU A 26 -30.11 21.69 -20.51
CA LEU A 26 -28.73 22.17 -20.45
C LEU A 26 -28.20 22.19 -19.01
N ALA A 27 -29.02 22.63 -18.06
CA ALA A 27 -28.64 22.64 -16.63
C ALA A 27 -28.40 21.23 -16.10
N TYR A 28 -29.29 20.27 -16.42
CA TYR A 28 -29.04 18.84 -16.02
C TYR A 28 -27.84 18.22 -16.73
N GLY A 29 -27.59 18.55 -18.00
CA GLY A 29 -26.41 18.12 -18.72
C GLY A 29 -25.13 18.63 -18.08
N LEU A 30 -25.08 19.92 -17.74
CA LEU A 30 -23.94 20.54 -17.07
C LEU A 30 -23.69 19.93 -15.67
N LEU A 31 -24.78 19.74 -14.90
CA LEU A 31 -24.71 19.11 -13.58
C LEU A 31 -24.21 17.66 -13.66
N SER A 32 -24.65 16.91 -14.67
CA SER A 32 -24.20 15.54 -14.89
C SER A 32 -22.70 15.48 -15.23
N VAL A 33 -22.22 16.37 -16.10
CA VAL A 33 -20.80 16.47 -16.42
C VAL A 33 -19.97 16.83 -15.18
N LEU A 34 -20.44 17.81 -14.40
CA LEU A 34 -19.78 18.19 -13.14
C LEU A 34 -19.72 17.03 -12.15
N ALA A 35 -20.83 16.29 -12.02
CA ALA A 35 -20.88 15.12 -11.15
C ALA A 35 -19.91 14.01 -11.61
N ILE A 36 -19.81 13.75 -12.91
CA ILE A 36 -18.86 12.76 -13.46
C ILE A 36 -17.43 13.20 -13.19
N VAL A 37 -17.10 14.47 -13.41
CA VAL A 37 -15.74 15.01 -13.13
C VAL A 37 -15.43 14.89 -11.64
N ALA A 38 -16.36 15.24 -10.76
CA ALA A 38 -16.18 15.14 -9.31
C ALA A 38 -15.97 13.67 -8.87
N LEU A 39 -16.77 12.75 -9.40
CA LEU A 39 -16.63 11.32 -9.11
C LEU A 39 -15.29 10.76 -9.63
N SER A 40 -14.88 11.18 -10.81
CA SER A 40 -13.57 10.77 -11.38
C SER A 40 -12.39 11.29 -10.54
N ALA A 41 -12.47 12.55 -10.09
CA ALA A 41 -11.46 13.15 -9.22
C ALA A 41 -11.43 12.45 -7.85
N GLN A 42 -12.58 12.13 -7.27
CA GLN A 42 -12.67 11.34 -6.04
C GLN A 42 -12.07 9.94 -6.23
N GLY A 43 -12.42 9.25 -7.31
CA GLY A 43 -11.86 7.94 -7.63
C GLY A 43 -10.34 8.00 -7.77
N ALA A 44 -9.81 8.98 -8.50
CA ALA A 44 -8.37 9.17 -8.65
C ALA A 44 -7.67 9.46 -7.30
N TYR A 45 -8.32 10.21 -6.42
CA TYR A 45 -7.78 10.50 -5.08
C TYR A 45 -7.75 9.25 -4.19
N PHE A 46 -8.83 8.47 -4.14
CA PHE A 46 -8.90 7.26 -3.31
C PHE A 46 -8.02 6.13 -3.83
N PHE A 47 -7.91 5.98 -5.14
CA PHE A 47 -7.13 4.92 -5.79
C PHE A 47 -5.77 5.39 -6.30
N ARG A 48 -5.25 6.54 -5.83
CA ARG A 48 -4.01 7.16 -6.31
C ARG A 48 -2.81 6.24 -6.27
N ASP A 49 -2.65 5.47 -5.17
CA ASP A 49 -1.50 4.59 -4.97
C ASP A 49 -1.57 3.37 -5.91
N GLU A 50 -2.76 2.81 -6.06
CA GLU A 50 -3.02 1.72 -7.00
C GLU A 50 -2.86 2.16 -8.46
N LEU A 51 -3.33 3.37 -8.79
CA LEU A 51 -3.22 3.94 -10.12
C LEU A 51 -1.76 4.24 -10.48
N ALA A 52 -1.00 4.80 -9.55
CA ALA A 52 0.43 5.06 -9.73
C ALA A 52 1.23 3.75 -9.88
N SER A 53 0.85 2.69 -9.18
CA SER A 53 1.52 1.40 -9.26
C SER A 53 1.20 0.61 -10.53
N ARG A 54 -0.05 0.67 -11.01
CA ARG A 54 -0.47 -0.05 -12.23
C ARG A 54 -0.09 0.64 -13.52
N VAL A 55 -0.07 1.96 -13.54
CA VAL A 55 0.21 2.75 -14.73
C VAL A 55 1.33 3.74 -14.45
N PRO A 56 2.61 3.33 -14.63
CA PRO A 56 3.78 4.15 -14.32
C PRO A 56 3.81 5.51 -15.02
N ALA A 57 3.16 5.60 -16.18
CA ALA A 57 3.08 6.85 -16.95
C ALA A 57 2.32 7.96 -16.20
N PHE A 58 1.41 7.62 -15.30
CA PHE A 58 0.66 8.60 -14.49
C PHE A 58 1.34 8.93 -13.16
N ALA A 59 2.32 8.14 -12.72
CA ALA A 59 3.00 8.36 -11.44
C ALA A 59 3.58 9.77 -11.29
N PRO A 60 4.32 10.36 -12.28
CA PRO A 60 4.86 11.70 -12.13
C PRO A 60 3.79 12.78 -12.08
N THR A 61 2.72 12.66 -12.85
CA THR A 61 1.60 13.63 -12.85
C THR A 61 0.81 13.58 -11.55
N LEU A 62 0.59 12.38 -11.01
CA LEU A 62 -0.03 12.18 -9.70
C LEU A 62 0.84 12.71 -8.57
N ALA A 63 2.16 12.55 -8.65
CA ALA A 63 3.09 13.07 -7.65
C ALA A 63 3.03 14.60 -7.57
N VAL A 64 3.05 15.28 -8.71
CA VAL A 64 2.92 16.75 -8.77
C VAL A 64 1.55 17.21 -8.26
N ALA A 65 0.47 16.52 -8.63
CA ALA A 65 -0.88 16.84 -8.13
C ALA A 65 -0.96 16.65 -6.61
N CYS A 66 -0.39 15.57 -6.08
CA CYS A 66 -0.34 15.30 -4.65
C CYS A 66 0.46 16.35 -3.89
N GLU A 67 1.57 16.83 -4.43
CA GLU A 67 2.37 17.89 -3.81
C GLU A 67 1.55 19.19 -3.63
N HIS A 68 0.73 19.53 -4.62
CA HIS A 68 -0.14 20.73 -4.57
C HIS A 68 -1.31 20.60 -3.58
N ILE A 69 -1.82 19.37 -3.35
CA ILE A 69 -2.95 19.11 -2.46
C ILE A 69 -2.49 18.71 -1.05
N GLY A 70 -1.17 18.53 -0.85
CA GLY A 70 -0.59 18.07 0.41
C GLY A 70 -0.78 16.59 0.69
N CYS A 71 -1.06 15.75 -0.33
CA CYS A 71 -1.08 14.31 -0.20
C CYS A 71 0.31 13.70 -0.46
N ARG A 72 0.53 12.47 0.04
CA ARG A 72 1.73 11.69 -0.25
C ARG A 72 1.32 10.41 -0.97
N LEU A 73 2.08 10.06 -1.99
CA LEU A 73 1.99 8.74 -2.62
C LEU A 73 2.83 7.77 -1.79
N GLU A 74 2.20 6.75 -1.24
CA GLU A 74 2.91 5.67 -0.57
C GLU A 74 3.31 4.61 -1.61
N PRO A 75 4.53 4.09 -1.56
CA PRO A 75 4.93 3.00 -2.42
C PRO A 75 4.12 1.74 -2.10
N PRO A 76 3.80 0.91 -3.11
CA PRO A 76 2.99 -0.28 -2.93
C PRO A 76 3.68 -1.27 -1.98
N ARG A 77 2.89 -1.97 -1.18
CA ARG A 77 3.35 -3.02 -0.26
C ARG A 77 3.33 -4.37 -1.00
N ARG A 78 4.46 -4.73 -1.60
CA ARG A 78 4.61 -5.95 -2.40
C ARG A 78 5.71 -6.83 -1.85
N THR A 79 5.34 -7.94 -1.20
CA THR A 79 6.29 -8.93 -0.69
C THR A 79 6.94 -9.74 -1.78
N ASP A 80 6.23 -9.99 -2.89
CA ASP A 80 6.70 -10.78 -4.03
C ASP A 80 7.88 -10.15 -4.79
N ALA A 81 8.03 -8.83 -4.70
CA ALA A 81 9.11 -8.09 -5.34
C ALA A 81 10.40 -8.02 -4.49
N LEU A 82 10.30 -8.31 -3.19
CA LEU A 82 11.42 -8.22 -2.26
C LEU A 82 12.05 -9.58 -2.00
N GLY A 83 13.35 -9.61 -1.86
CA GLY A 83 14.07 -10.83 -1.51
C GLY A 83 15.42 -10.53 -0.86
N PHE A 84 15.97 -11.52 -0.15
CA PHE A 84 17.30 -11.42 0.41
C PHE A 84 18.32 -12.05 -0.53
N VAL A 85 19.39 -11.30 -0.81
CA VAL A 85 20.52 -11.75 -1.61
C VAL A 85 21.70 -11.95 -0.67
N GLY A 86 21.75 -13.12 -0.07
CA GLY A 86 22.73 -13.44 0.97
C GLY A 86 22.30 -12.92 2.35
N ALA A 87 22.60 -13.70 3.35
CA ALA A 87 22.46 -13.35 4.76
C ALA A 87 23.51 -14.12 5.56
N ASP A 88 24.10 -13.47 6.53
CA ASP A 88 25.12 -14.04 7.41
C ASP A 88 24.90 -13.60 8.85
N LEU A 89 25.30 -14.47 9.79
CA LEU A 89 25.26 -14.20 11.22
C LEU A 89 26.60 -14.57 11.82
N ALA A 90 27.36 -13.58 12.24
CA ALA A 90 28.70 -13.76 12.80
C ALA A 90 28.81 -13.20 14.22
N ALA A 91 29.70 -13.79 15.03
CA ALA A 91 30.04 -13.21 16.31
C ALA A 91 30.89 -11.94 16.14
N ASP A 92 30.57 -10.89 16.90
CA ASP A 92 31.39 -9.67 16.91
C ASP A 92 32.75 -9.97 17.58
N PRO A 93 33.87 -9.79 16.87
CA PRO A 93 35.18 -10.06 17.42
C PRO A 93 35.55 -9.11 18.59
N ALA A 94 34.94 -7.93 18.64
CA ALA A 94 35.24 -6.93 19.66
C ALA A 94 34.39 -7.08 20.93
N HIS A 95 33.22 -7.68 20.83
CA HIS A 95 32.28 -7.76 21.93
C HIS A 95 31.72 -9.19 22.09
N LYS A 96 32.18 -9.87 23.16
CA LYS A 96 31.70 -11.23 23.50
C LYS A 96 30.18 -11.22 23.76
N GLY A 97 29.48 -12.17 23.12
CA GLY A 97 28.03 -12.31 23.26
C GLY A 97 27.18 -11.42 22.30
N LEU A 98 27.85 -10.57 21.52
CA LEU A 98 27.15 -9.80 20.46
C LEU A 98 27.26 -10.58 19.13
N LEU A 99 26.13 -10.74 18.47
CA LEU A 99 26.06 -11.26 17.11
C LEU A 99 25.74 -10.12 16.13
N VAL A 100 26.41 -10.13 15.01
CA VAL A 100 26.16 -9.20 13.90
C VAL A 100 25.47 -9.97 12.80
N PHE A 101 24.22 -9.62 12.54
CA PHE A 101 23.47 -10.10 11.40
C PHE A 101 23.66 -9.14 10.23
N THR A 102 24.05 -9.65 9.08
CA THR A 102 24.20 -8.88 7.84
C THR A 102 23.40 -9.55 6.74
N ALA A 103 22.61 -8.79 6.00
CA ALA A 103 21.87 -9.29 4.84
C ALA A 103 21.72 -8.18 3.79
N THR A 104 21.54 -8.56 2.53
CA THR A 104 21.22 -7.62 1.45
C THR A 104 19.76 -7.81 1.07
N LEU A 105 18.94 -6.77 1.28
CA LEU A 105 17.55 -6.72 0.82
C LEU A 105 17.53 -6.11 -0.58
N ARG A 106 16.97 -6.83 -1.53
CA ARG A 106 16.85 -6.43 -2.94
C ARG A 106 15.39 -6.31 -3.36
N ASN A 107 15.08 -5.25 -4.09
CA ASN A 107 13.84 -5.14 -4.85
C ASN A 107 14.10 -5.67 -6.28
N SER A 108 13.57 -6.85 -6.60
CA SER A 108 13.69 -7.46 -7.94
C SER A 108 12.64 -6.93 -8.92
N GLY A 109 11.69 -6.11 -8.45
CA GLY A 109 10.68 -5.45 -9.28
C GLY A 109 11.24 -4.25 -10.04
N GLN A 110 10.43 -3.67 -10.91
CA GLN A 110 10.77 -2.47 -11.68
C GLN A 110 10.32 -1.16 -11.00
N GLN A 111 9.49 -1.26 -9.97
CA GLN A 111 8.90 -0.11 -9.28
C GLN A 111 9.38 -0.05 -7.84
N ALA A 112 9.36 1.13 -7.26
CA ALA A 112 9.63 1.29 -5.84
C ALA A 112 8.59 0.53 -5.00
N VAL A 113 9.05 -0.11 -3.93
CA VAL A 113 8.24 -0.89 -3.00
C VAL A 113 8.49 -0.37 -1.58
N ALA A 114 7.45 -0.30 -0.77
CA ALA A 114 7.58 0.10 0.63
C ALA A 114 8.59 -0.78 1.37
N PHE A 115 9.29 -0.21 2.34
CA PHE A 115 10.14 -1.03 3.21
C PHE A 115 9.28 -1.95 4.08
N PRO A 116 9.56 -3.26 4.11
CA PRO A 116 8.84 -4.21 4.94
C PRO A 116 9.32 -4.18 6.39
N HIS A 117 8.63 -4.84 7.28
CA HIS A 117 9.19 -5.27 8.57
C HIS A 117 10.03 -6.52 8.34
N LEU A 118 11.18 -6.61 9.00
CA LEU A 118 12.04 -7.80 8.96
C LEU A 118 11.77 -8.66 10.19
N ILE A 119 11.61 -9.95 9.98
CA ILE A 119 11.37 -10.93 11.03
C ILE A 119 12.57 -11.83 11.11
N LEU A 120 13.40 -11.65 12.13
CA LEU A 120 14.57 -12.50 12.38
C LEU A 120 14.22 -13.50 13.48
N THR A 121 14.38 -14.77 13.16
CA THR A 121 14.26 -15.88 14.10
C THR A 121 15.63 -16.50 14.30
N LEU A 122 16.00 -16.73 15.55
CA LEU A 122 17.24 -17.38 15.95
C LEU A 122 16.93 -18.77 16.46
N ASP A 123 17.66 -19.76 15.96
CA ASP A 123 17.47 -21.17 16.28
C ASP A 123 18.64 -21.70 17.13
N GLY A 124 18.34 -22.56 18.09
CA GLY A 124 19.31 -23.24 18.95
C GLY A 124 19.78 -24.57 18.39
N LEU A 125 20.63 -25.27 19.16
CA LEU A 125 21.30 -26.51 18.77
C LEU A 125 20.33 -27.65 18.38
N SER A 126 19.16 -27.71 18.99
CA SER A 126 18.14 -28.73 18.70
C SER A 126 17.10 -28.28 17.66
N GLY A 127 17.33 -27.13 17.03
CA GLY A 127 16.39 -26.53 16.07
C GLY A 127 15.21 -25.83 16.72
N GLU A 128 15.22 -25.67 18.05
CA GLU A 128 14.22 -24.88 18.76
C GLU A 128 14.40 -23.39 18.50
N MET A 129 13.29 -22.65 18.42
CA MET A 129 13.30 -21.20 18.33
C MET A 129 13.75 -20.59 19.68
N VAL A 130 14.92 -19.99 19.70
CA VAL A 130 15.50 -19.31 20.88
C VAL A 130 14.95 -17.91 21.02
N ALA A 131 14.89 -17.17 19.92
CA ALA A 131 14.39 -15.80 19.93
C ALA A 131 13.79 -15.44 18.58
N ARG A 132 12.82 -14.52 18.60
CA ARG A 132 12.22 -13.93 17.41
C ARG A 132 12.03 -12.45 17.64
N LYS A 133 12.52 -11.63 16.72
CA LYS A 133 12.36 -10.19 16.77
C LYS A 133 11.89 -9.64 15.43
N VAL A 134 10.97 -8.70 15.49
CA VAL A 134 10.49 -7.93 14.35
C VAL A 134 11.19 -6.58 14.37
N PHE A 135 11.85 -6.23 13.28
CA PHE A 135 12.51 -4.95 13.09
C PHE A 135 11.67 -4.07 12.18
N THR A 136 11.47 -2.84 12.60
CA THR A 136 10.83 -1.83 11.78
C THR A 136 11.78 -1.29 10.71
N PRO A 137 11.26 -0.72 9.60
CA PRO A 137 12.09 -0.10 8.59
C PRO A 137 13.09 0.93 9.14
N ALA A 138 12.69 1.67 10.19
CA ALA A 138 13.55 2.67 10.80
C ALA A 138 14.76 2.07 11.56
N GLU A 139 14.68 0.81 11.99
CA GLU A 139 15.76 0.14 12.74
C GLU A 139 16.83 -0.46 11.83
N PHE A 140 16.52 -0.78 10.58
CA PHE A 140 17.46 -1.47 9.69
C PHE A 140 17.83 -0.69 8.43
N ALA A 141 16.97 0.23 7.96
CA ALA A 141 17.28 0.99 6.77
C ALA A 141 18.41 2.00 7.05
N PRO A 142 19.30 2.23 6.08
CA PRO A 142 20.37 3.22 6.24
C PRO A 142 19.76 4.61 6.45
N ALA A 143 20.44 5.46 7.22
CA ALA A 143 19.97 6.81 7.56
C ALA A 143 19.70 7.71 6.33
N THR A 144 20.29 7.37 5.20
CA THR A 144 20.10 8.04 3.91
C THR A 144 18.83 7.59 3.17
N ALA A 145 18.21 6.47 3.61
CA ALA A 145 17.02 5.94 2.96
C ALA A 145 15.79 6.81 3.23
N ASN A 146 15.05 7.13 2.19
CA ASN A 146 13.77 7.79 2.33
C ASN A 146 12.67 6.73 2.50
N LEU A 147 12.27 6.47 3.75
CA LEU A 147 11.26 5.44 4.06
C LEU A 147 9.92 5.69 3.37
N GLY A 148 9.55 6.97 3.16
CA GLY A 148 8.31 7.33 2.47
C GLY A 148 8.35 7.09 0.96
N ARG A 149 9.55 7.01 0.37
CA ARG A 149 9.74 6.69 -1.06
C ARG A 149 9.84 5.17 -1.30
N GLY A 150 10.26 4.44 -0.28
CA GLY A 150 10.51 2.99 -0.39
C GLY A 150 11.83 2.66 -1.07
N LEU A 151 12.02 1.38 -1.38
CA LEU A 151 13.18 0.84 -2.09
C LEU A 151 12.91 0.84 -3.59
N ASP A 152 13.68 1.60 -4.35
CA ASP A 152 13.53 1.73 -5.81
C ASP A 152 13.66 0.36 -6.53
N GLY A 153 13.07 0.25 -7.71
CA GLY A 153 13.15 -0.97 -8.52
C GLY A 153 14.58 -1.31 -8.90
N GLY A 154 14.97 -2.55 -8.69
CA GLY A 154 16.33 -3.05 -8.91
C GLY A 154 17.34 -2.63 -7.85
N ALA A 155 16.96 -1.80 -6.87
CA ALA A 155 17.87 -1.35 -5.81
C ALA A 155 18.10 -2.41 -4.75
N GLU A 156 19.26 -2.29 -4.10
CA GLU A 156 19.70 -3.13 -2.98
C GLU A 156 20.07 -2.25 -1.80
N ILE A 157 19.80 -2.74 -0.59
CA ILE A 157 20.30 -2.14 0.64
C ILE A 157 20.95 -3.20 1.52
N GLU A 158 22.03 -2.83 2.17
CA GLU A 158 22.65 -3.65 3.22
C GLU A 158 21.91 -3.43 4.54
N VAL A 159 21.47 -4.52 5.13
CA VAL A 159 20.85 -4.58 6.46
C VAL A 159 21.90 -5.07 7.44
N LYS A 160 22.17 -4.29 8.48
CA LYS A 160 23.09 -4.67 9.54
C LYS A 160 22.42 -4.51 10.89
N LEU A 161 22.31 -5.61 11.64
CA LEU A 161 21.63 -5.65 12.94
C LEU A 161 22.57 -6.21 14.00
N TYR A 162 22.56 -5.60 15.17
CA TYR A 162 23.32 -6.05 16.33
C TYR A 162 22.38 -6.73 17.32
N LEU A 163 22.73 -7.94 17.72
CA LEU A 163 21.91 -8.82 18.54
C LEU A 163 22.68 -9.25 19.77
N ASP A 164 22.12 -9.02 20.95
CA ASP A 164 22.67 -9.57 22.18
C ASP A 164 22.23 -11.03 22.33
N ALA A 165 23.17 -11.94 22.22
CA ALA A 165 22.98 -13.39 22.38
C ALA A 165 23.83 -13.95 23.54
N SER A 166 24.25 -13.11 24.47
CA SER A 166 25.15 -13.48 25.58
C SER A 166 24.59 -14.61 26.45
N GLN A 167 23.29 -14.81 26.47
CA GLN A 167 22.62 -15.86 27.27
C GLN A 167 22.05 -17.02 26.44
N SER A 168 22.38 -17.08 25.13
CA SER A 168 21.72 -18.01 24.22
C SER A 168 22.76 -18.71 23.31
N ASN A 169 22.62 -20.03 23.17
CA ASN A 169 23.41 -20.83 22.24
C ASN A 169 22.73 -20.81 20.86
N VAL A 170 22.89 -19.72 20.11
CA VAL A 170 22.38 -19.57 18.75
C VAL A 170 23.31 -20.27 17.78
N VAL A 171 22.79 -21.15 16.93
CA VAL A 171 23.52 -21.90 15.89
C VAL A 171 22.98 -21.68 14.49
N GLY A 172 21.77 -21.13 14.38
CA GLY A 172 21.11 -20.87 13.12
C GLY A 172 20.22 -19.64 13.17
N PHE A 173 19.83 -19.18 11.99
CA PHE A 173 18.87 -18.09 11.87
C PHE A 173 17.97 -18.28 10.66
N LYS A 174 16.80 -17.66 10.72
CA LYS A 174 15.87 -17.52 9.60
C LYS A 174 15.45 -16.08 9.50
N ILE A 175 15.52 -15.51 8.30
CA ILE A 175 15.04 -14.15 8.03
C ILE A 175 13.82 -14.21 7.10
N ASP A 176 12.81 -13.42 7.45
CA ASP A 176 11.59 -13.27 6.69
C ASP A 176 11.20 -11.78 6.63
N HIS A 177 10.26 -11.43 5.78
CA HIS A 177 9.78 -10.05 5.69
C HIS A 177 8.26 -10.04 5.55
N ALA A 178 7.61 -9.04 6.15
CA ALA A 178 6.16 -8.87 6.10
C ALA A 178 5.77 -7.39 6.23
N TYR A 179 4.58 -7.06 5.77
CA TYR A 179 3.94 -5.78 6.07
C TYR A 179 2.96 -5.99 7.22
N LEU A 180 3.19 -5.26 8.31
CA LEU A 180 2.39 -5.29 9.53
C LEU A 180 1.58 -3.99 9.68
#